data_c0275397148c4dc5ba1691540fefa9d0
#
_entry.id   c0275397148c4dc5ba1691540fefa9d0
#
_cell.length_a   1.000
_cell.length_b   1.000
_cell.length_c   1.000
_cell.angle_alpha   90.00
_cell.angle_beta   90.00
_cell.angle_gamma   90.00
#
_symmetry.space_group_name_H-M   'P 1'
#
loop_
_entity.id
_entity.type
_entity.pdbx_description
1 polymer ?
#
loop_
_entity_poly.entity_id
_entity_poly.type
_entity_poly.pdbx_seq_one_letter_code
_entity_poly.pdbx_strand_id
1 'polypeptide(L)'
;MLSGKKIVLGITGSIAAYKACYIIRGLIKQGAEVQVVITPSGKEFITPVTLSALTHKPVISDFFAQRDGTWHSHVDLGLWADAMLIAPCTASTLGKLAHGIADNMLVTTYMSMKAPVFIAPAMDLDMYAHAATQENLKKLSAAGNHIIEPQSGFLASGLDGKGRMEEPDKIVRMISEWF
;
A
#
# COMPACT_ATOMS: atom_id res chain seq x y z
N MET A 1 -4.13 -19.30 5.79
CA MET A 1 -5.45 -18.64 5.90
C MET A 1 -5.33 -17.43 6.82
N LEU A 2 -5.95 -16.32 6.46
CA LEU A 2 -5.85 -15.04 7.19
C LEU A 2 -7.01 -14.80 8.16
N SER A 3 -7.61 -15.85 8.70
CA SER A 3 -8.78 -15.73 9.58
C SER A 3 -8.48 -14.84 10.79
N GLY A 4 -9.26 -13.76 10.94
CA GLY A 4 -9.13 -12.79 12.02
C GLY A 4 -7.91 -11.85 11.91
N LYS A 5 -7.08 -11.96 10.87
CA LYS A 5 -5.94 -11.07 10.66
C LYS A 5 -6.40 -9.70 10.19
N LYS A 6 -5.76 -8.68 10.72
CA LYS A 6 -6.06 -7.27 10.49
C LYS A 6 -5.00 -6.64 9.61
N ILE A 7 -5.38 -6.26 8.40
CA ILE A 7 -4.46 -5.74 7.40
C ILE A 7 -4.76 -4.27 7.11
N VAL A 8 -3.78 -3.39 7.29
CA VAL A 8 -3.84 -2.03 6.75
C VAL A 8 -3.36 -2.07 5.31
N LEU A 9 -4.21 -1.68 4.37
CA LEU A 9 -3.87 -1.58 2.95
C LEU A 9 -3.68 -0.12 2.56
N GLY A 10 -2.44 0.27 2.29
CA GLY A 10 -2.07 1.57 1.76
C GLY A 10 -2.18 1.58 0.23
N ILE A 11 -2.90 2.57 -0.32
CA ILE A 11 -3.06 2.73 -1.78
C ILE A 11 -2.54 4.10 -2.19
N THR A 12 -1.69 4.13 -3.22
CA THR A 12 -1.07 5.36 -3.72
C THR A 12 -1.44 5.64 -5.18
N GLY A 13 -1.05 6.81 -5.68
CA GLY A 13 -1.47 7.35 -6.96
C GLY A 13 -0.79 6.72 -8.18
N SER A 14 -1.17 5.52 -8.51
CA SER A 14 -0.73 4.76 -9.69
C SER A 14 -1.91 4.16 -10.44
N ILE A 15 -1.77 3.99 -11.76
CA ILE A 15 -2.76 3.24 -12.54
C ILE A 15 -2.98 1.84 -11.96
N ALA A 16 -1.97 1.22 -11.36
CA ALA A 16 -2.09 -0.08 -10.70
C ALA A 16 -3.03 -0.07 -9.47
N ALA A 17 -3.55 1.07 -9.05
CA ALA A 17 -4.51 1.17 -7.95
C ALA A 17 -5.78 0.33 -8.19
N TYR A 18 -6.20 0.11 -9.44
CA TYR A 18 -7.35 -0.76 -9.74
C TYR A 18 -7.14 -2.18 -9.24
N LYS A 19 -5.89 -2.67 -9.19
CA LYS A 19 -5.55 -4.00 -8.69
C LYS A 19 -5.80 -4.15 -7.19
N ALA A 20 -5.83 -3.06 -6.44
CA ALA A 20 -6.13 -3.07 -5.01
C ALA A 20 -7.52 -3.67 -4.71
N CYS A 21 -8.48 -3.51 -5.61
CA CYS A 21 -9.80 -4.14 -5.48
C CYS A 21 -9.70 -5.67 -5.43
N TYR A 22 -8.87 -6.26 -6.28
CA TYR A 22 -8.63 -7.71 -6.30
C TYR A 22 -7.87 -8.17 -5.06
N ILE A 23 -6.89 -7.38 -4.60
CA ILE A 23 -6.16 -7.65 -3.35
C ILE A 23 -7.12 -7.65 -2.17
N ILE A 24 -7.98 -6.64 -2.03
CA ILE A 24 -9.00 -6.56 -0.97
C ILE A 24 -9.88 -7.80 -0.97
N ARG A 25 -10.43 -8.16 -2.13
CA ARG A 25 -11.29 -9.34 -2.28
C ARG A 25 -10.56 -10.62 -1.92
N GLY A 26 -9.31 -10.77 -2.34
CA GLY A 26 -8.47 -11.93 -2.02
C GLY A 26 -8.20 -12.06 -0.52
N LEU A 27 -7.83 -10.97 0.14
CA LEU A 27 -7.58 -10.93 1.58
C LEU A 27 -8.85 -11.25 2.39
N ILE A 28 -9.97 -10.62 2.05
CA ILE A 28 -11.27 -10.86 2.73
C ILE A 28 -11.76 -12.30 2.52
N LYS A 29 -11.59 -12.85 1.30
CA LYS A 29 -11.94 -14.25 1.02
C LYS A 29 -11.17 -15.25 1.89
N GLN A 30 -9.96 -14.88 2.31
CA GLN A 30 -9.16 -15.66 3.24
C GLN A 30 -9.44 -15.39 4.72
N GLY A 31 -10.39 -14.50 5.03
CA GLY A 31 -10.85 -14.19 6.37
C GLY A 31 -10.16 -13.00 7.02
N ALA A 32 -9.40 -12.20 6.27
CA ALA A 32 -8.79 -10.99 6.79
C ALA A 32 -9.80 -9.85 6.94
N GLU A 33 -9.56 -9.00 7.91
CA GLU A 33 -10.19 -7.69 8.06
C GLU A 33 -9.28 -6.62 7.45
N VAL A 34 -9.79 -5.85 6.49
CA VAL A 34 -8.98 -4.87 5.74
C VAL A 34 -9.41 -3.44 6.06
N GLN A 35 -8.46 -2.60 6.45
CA GLN A 35 -8.63 -1.16 6.57
C GLN A 35 -7.81 -0.45 5.51
N VAL A 36 -8.46 0.31 4.64
CA VAL A 36 -7.79 1.07 3.58
C VAL A 36 -7.36 2.44 4.08
N VAL A 37 -6.11 2.80 3.78
CA VAL A 37 -5.56 4.15 3.89
C VAL A 37 -5.08 4.56 2.50
N ILE A 38 -5.63 5.64 1.97
CA ILE A 38 -5.36 6.09 0.60
C ILE A 38 -4.71 7.47 0.59
N THR A 39 -3.72 7.68 -0.28
CA THR A 39 -3.14 9.01 -0.49
C THR A 39 -4.09 9.91 -1.28
N PRO A 40 -3.95 11.26 -1.19
CA PRO A 40 -4.70 12.17 -2.04
C PRO A 40 -4.60 11.82 -3.53
N SER A 41 -3.41 11.52 -4.03
CA SER A 41 -3.20 11.09 -5.41
C SER A 41 -3.85 9.74 -5.73
N GLY A 42 -3.95 8.84 -4.75
CA GLY A 42 -4.63 7.55 -4.92
C GLY A 42 -6.11 7.72 -5.26
N LYS A 43 -6.76 8.73 -4.69
CA LYS A 43 -8.17 9.05 -4.95
C LYS A 43 -8.47 9.49 -6.39
N GLU A 44 -7.46 9.94 -7.13
CA GLU A 44 -7.58 10.29 -8.55
C GLU A 44 -7.67 9.03 -9.44
N PHE A 45 -7.17 7.89 -8.96
CA PHE A 45 -7.16 6.63 -9.73
C PHE A 45 -8.27 5.67 -9.32
N ILE A 46 -8.67 5.68 -8.05
CA ILE A 46 -9.74 4.82 -7.53
C ILE A 46 -10.50 5.56 -6.44
N THR A 47 -11.82 5.47 -6.48
CA THR A 47 -12.65 6.24 -5.55
C THR A 47 -12.81 5.55 -4.20
N PRO A 48 -12.89 6.31 -3.09
CA PRO A 48 -13.18 5.76 -1.76
C PRO A 48 -14.46 4.93 -1.71
N VAL A 49 -15.50 5.29 -2.47
CA VAL A 49 -16.77 4.54 -2.49
C VAL A 49 -16.58 3.09 -2.97
N THR A 50 -15.75 2.87 -3.98
CA THR A 50 -15.44 1.51 -4.45
C THR A 50 -14.76 0.69 -3.36
N LEU A 51 -13.77 1.28 -2.71
CA LEU A 51 -12.99 0.59 -1.66
C LEU A 51 -13.82 0.33 -0.40
N SER A 52 -14.64 1.30 0.00
CA SER A 52 -15.56 1.18 1.13
C SER A 52 -16.63 0.10 0.88
N ALA A 53 -17.16 0.02 -0.34
CA ALA A 53 -18.12 -1.03 -0.70
C ALA A 53 -17.53 -2.45 -0.60
N LEU A 54 -16.22 -2.59 -0.88
CA LEU A 54 -15.52 -3.88 -0.78
C LEU A 54 -15.13 -4.26 0.65
N THR A 55 -14.71 -3.29 1.45
CA THR A 55 -14.22 -3.52 2.82
C THR A 55 -15.30 -3.44 3.89
N HIS A 56 -16.46 -2.84 3.57
CA HIS A 56 -17.51 -2.46 4.50
C HIS A 56 -17.02 -1.51 5.61
N LYS A 57 -15.98 -0.73 5.30
CA LYS A 57 -15.38 0.25 6.21
C LYS A 57 -15.16 1.58 5.52
N PRO A 58 -15.20 2.70 6.26
CA PRO A 58 -14.76 3.98 5.74
C PRO A 58 -13.29 3.91 5.29
N VAL A 59 -12.98 4.58 4.19
CA VAL A 59 -11.62 4.75 3.70
C VAL A 59 -10.97 5.94 4.41
N ILE A 60 -9.78 5.75 4.94
CA ILE A 60 -9.03 6.80 5.62
C ILE A 60 -8.11 7.47 4.61
N SER A 61 -8.22 8.78 4.48
CA SER A 61 -7.40 9.59 3.57
C SER A 61 -6.77 10.80 4.27
N ASP A 62 -7.54 11.45 5.12
CA ASP A 62 -7.14 12.67 5.80
C ASP A 62 -6.90 12.41 7.29
N PHE A 63 -6.02 13.21 7.91
CA PHE A 63 -5.82 13.16 9.37
C PHE A 63 -7.09 13.53 10.14
N PHE A 64 -7.85 14.49 9.61
CA PHE A 64 -9.02 15.03 10.25
C PHE A 64 -10.29 14.53 9.58
N ALA A 65 -11.15 13.87 10.34
CA ALA A 65 -12.42 13.36 9.84
C ALA A 65 -13.40 14.50 9.52
N GLN A 66 -13.45 15.47 10.41
CA GLN A 66 -14.22 16.71 10.30
C GLN A 66 -13.40 17.83 10.97
N ARG A 67 -13.81 19.11 10.78
CA ARG A 67 -13.11 20.23 11.40
C ARG A 67 -13.67 20.58 12.78
N ASP A 68 -13.98 19.56 13.56
CA ASP A 68 -14.61 19.66 14.88
C ASP A 68 -13.71 19.13 16.03
N GLY A 69 -12.44 18.85 15.72
CA GLY A 69 -11.49 18.26 16.65
C GLY A 69 -11.39 16.73 16.57
N THR A 70 -12.23 16.08 15.76
CA THR A 70 -12.08 14.64 15.50
C THR A 70 -10.97 14.38 14.48
N TRP A 71 -10.23 13.30 14.69
CA TRP A 71 -9.11 12.91 13.82
C TRP A 71 -8.96 11.40 13.75
N HIS A 72 -8.29 10.94 12.69
CA HIS A 72 -7.94 9.53 12.53
C HIS A 72 -6.61 9.25 13.20
N SER A 73 -6.60 8.29 14.13
CA SER A 73 -5.39 7.93 14.86
C SER A 73 -4.53 6.97 14.06
N HIS A 74 -3.37 7.44 13.59
CA HIS A 74 -2.35 6.61 12.99
C HIS A 74 -1.71 5.64 14.00
N VAL A 75 -1.66 6.04 15.26
CA VAL A 75 -1.16 5.19 16.35
C VAL A 75 -2.09 3.99 16.57
N ASP A 76 -3.40 4.23 16.60
CA ASP A 76 -4.38 3.16 16.77
C ASP A 76 -4.34 2.18 15.59
N LEU A 77 -4.15 2.66 14.37
CA LEU A 77 -3.94 1.81 13.20
C LEU A 77 -2.67 0.96 13.32
N GLY A 78 -1.58 1.56 13.80
CA GLY A 78 -0.32 0.86 14.02
C GLY A 78 -0.39 -0.23 15.09
N LEU A 79 -1.26 -0.04 16.09
CA LEU A 79 -1.53 -1.03 17.15
C LEU A 79 -2.55 -2.09 16.73
N TRP A 80 -3.52 -1.71 15.90
CA TRP A 80 -4.59 -2.59 15.45
C TRP A 80 -4.11 -3.63 14.43
N ALA A 81 -3.17 -3.25 13.55
CA ALA A 81 -2.78 -4.06 12.42
C ALA A 81 -1.88 -5.24 12.79
N ASP A 82 -2.12 -6.38 12.17
CA ASP A 82 -1.23 -7.54 12.14
C ASP A 82 -0.20 -7.43 11.00
N ALA A 83 -0.51 -6.70 9.94
CA ALA A 83 0.39 -6.33 8.86
C ALA A 83 -0.05 -5.05 8.15
N MET A 84 0.90 -4.38 7.50
CA MET A 84 0.61 -3.31 6.54
C MET A 84 1.09 -3.73 5.16
N LEU A 85 0.24 -3.56 4.16
CA LEU A 85 0.56 -3.74 2.75
C LEU A 85 0.39 -2.41 2.04
N ILE A 86 1.40 -1.95 1.31
CA ILE A 86 1.33 -0.76 0.46
C ILE A 86 1.36 -1.22 -1.00
N ALA A 87 0.21 -1.21 -1.63
CA ALA A 87 0.01 -1.75 -2.98
C ALA A 87 -1.09 -1.00 -3.75
N PRO A 88 -0.76 -0.24 -4.80
CA PRO A 88 0.57 0.04 -5.31
C PRO A 88 1.36 1.04 -4.44
N CYS A 89 2.69 0.96 -4.49
CA CYS A 89 3.59 1.97 -3.92
C CYS A 89 4.32 2.72 -5.04
N THR A 90 3.99 4.00 -5.22
CA THR A 90 4.64 4.87 -6.20
C THR A 90 6.07 5.23 -5.80
N ALA A 91 6.88 5.70 -6.76
CA ALA A 91 8.22 6.22 -6.48
C ALA A 91 8.19 7.38 -5.46
N SER A 92 7.18 8.26 -5.53
CA SER A 92 6.99 9.35 -4.56
C SER A 92 6.80 8.82 -3.15
N THR A 93 5.86 7.88 -2.96
CA THR A 93 5.61 7.27 -1.65
C THR A 93 6.82 6.49 -1.16
N LEU A 94 7.48 5.73 -2.04
CA LEU A 94 8.70 4.99 -1.71
C LEU A 94 9.78 5.90 -1.12
N GLY A 95 10.01 7.06 -1.76
CA GLY A 95 10.94 8.08 -1.27
C GLY A 95 10.55 8.62 0.10
N LYS A 96 9.27 8.92 0.30
CA LYS A 96 8.74 9.40 1.59
C LYS A 96 8.92 8.37 2.71
N LEU A 97 8.60 7.11 2.44
CA LEU A 97 8.80 6.00 3.40
C LEU A 97 10.29 5.89 3.77
N ALA A 98 11.18 5.91 2.78
CA ALA A 98 12.61 5.74 2.99
C ALA A 98 13.26 6.89 3.78
N HIS A 99 12.66 8.08 3.76
CA HIS A 99 13.21 9.28 4.40
C HIS A 99 12.33 9.83 5.54
N GLY A 100 11.25 9.14 5.89
CA GLY A 100 10.39 9.54 7.01
C GLY A 100 9.63 10.85 6.76
N ILE A 101 9.24 11.13 5.53
CA ILE A 101 8.48 12.33 5.18
C ILE A 101 6.99 12.07 5.40
N ALA A 102 6.54 12.24 6.64
CA ALA A 102 5.19 11.92 7.09
C ALA A 102 4.20 13.07 6.82
N ASP A 103 4.05 13.47 5.57
CA ASP A 103 3.18 14.58 5.15
C ASP A 103 1.77 14.14 4.71
N ASN A 104 1.46 12.86 4.85
CA ASN A 104 0.13 12.31 4.61
C ASN A 104 -0.19 11.17 5.58
N MET A 105 -1.45 10.77 5.62
CA MET A 105 -1.94 9.75 6.55
C MET A 105 -1.29 8.38 6.34
N LEU A 106 -1.00 8.00 5.10
CA LEU A 106 -0.40 6.70 4.78
C LEU A 106 1.02 6.59 5.36
N VAL A 107 1.89 7.56 5.08
CA VAL A 107 3.27 7.55 5.57
C VAL A 107 3.31 7.68 7.08
N THR A 108 2.43 8.49 7.67
CA THR A 108 2.34 8.63 9.13
C THR A 108 1.90 7.31 9.79
N THR A 109 0.95 6.59 9.18
CA THR A 109 0.54 5.26 9.63
C THR A 109 1.69 4.27 9.53
N TYR A 110 2.42 4.27 8.40
CA TYR A 110 3.62 3.46 8.22
C TYR A 110 4.65 3.69 9.34
N MET A 111 4.95 4.93 9.65
CA MET A 111 5.92 5.26 10.71
C MET A 111 5.44 4.88 12.12
N SER A 112 4.17 4.65 12.31
CA SER A 112 3.58 4.17 13.57
C SER A 112 3.40 2.65 13.60
N MET A 113 3.71 1.96 12.48
CA MET A 113 3.46 0.53 12.35
C MET A 113 4.44 -0.29 13.19
N LYS A 114 3.89 -1.23 13.95
CA LYS A 114 4.66 -2.21 14.73
C LYS A 114 4.68 -3.60 14.08
N ALA A 115 3.70 -3.83 13.22
CA ALA A 115 3.56 -5.07 12.47
C ALA A 115 4.46 -5.06 11.22
N PRO A 116 4.71 -6.22 10.60
CA PRO A 116 5.47 -6.30 9.36
C PRO A 116 4.84 -5.47 8.25
N VAL A 117 5.69 -4.82 7.44
CA VAL A 117 5.26 -3.99 6.31
C VAL A 117 5.72 -4.59 5.00
N PHE A 118 4.78 -4.75 4.07
CA PHE A 118 4.99 -5.23 2.71
C PHE A 118 4.79 -4.08 1.74
N ILE A 119 5.69 -3.93 0.79
CA ILE A 119 5.68 -2.83 -0.17
C ILE A 119 5.72 -3.40 -1.58
N ALA A 120 4.69 -3.11 -2.38
CA ALA A 120 4.59 -3.52 -3.78
C ALA A 120 4.79 -2.31 -4.70
N PRO A 121 6.00 -2.05 -5.20
CA PRO A 121 6.29 -0.95 -6.10
C PRO A 121 5.54 -1.06 -7.42
N ALA A 122 5.14 0.11 -7.95
CA ALA A 122 4.54 0.23 -9.27
C ALA A 122 4.95 1.56 -9.89
N MET A 123 5.66 1.52 -11.02
CA MET A 123 6.13 2.70 -11.75
C MET A 123 6.64 2.29 -13.14
N ASP A 124 6.91 3.27 -13.99
CA ASP A 124 7.53 3.02 -15.29
C ASP A 124 8.96 2.48 -15.14
N LEU A 125 9.44 1.79 -16.17
CA LEU A 125 10.72 1.08 -16.13
C LEU A 125 11.93 1.97 -15.81
N ASP A 126 11.98 3.17 -16.36
CA ASP A 126 13.09 4.10 -16.12
C ASP A 126 13.06 4.66 -14.70
N MET A 127 11.86 4.91 -14.16
CA MET A 127 11.68 5.29 -12.75
C MET A 127 12.11 4.17 -11.82
N TYR A 128 11.78 2.92 -12.15
CA TYR A 128 12.20 1.77 -11.34
C TYR A 128 13.71 1.58 -11.35
N ALA A 129 14.34 1.71 -12.53
CA ALA A 129 15.80 1.60 -12.70
C ALA A 129 16.57 2.79 -12.13
N HIS A 130 15.92 3.91 -11.88
CA HIS A 130 16.58 5.13 -11.39
C HIS A 130 17.33 4.88 -10.09
N ALA A 131 18.55 5.42 -9.97
CA ALA A 131 19.41 5.22 -8.80
C ALA A 131 18.71 5.57 -7.48
N ALA A 132 17.98 6.68 -7.43
CA ALA A 132 17.23 7.08 -6.23
C ALA A 132 16.19 6.03 -5.82
N THR A 133 15.47 5.44 -6.78
CA THR A 133 14.49 4.38 -6.52
C THR A 133 15.17 3.14 -5.96
N GLN A 134 16.27 2.71 -6.58
CA GLN A 134 17.02 1.53 -6.14
C GLN A 134 17.64 1.73 -4.75
N GLU A 135 18.15 2.92 -4.44
CA GLU A 135 18.65 3.26 -3.11
C GLU A 135 17.53 3.24 -2.06
N ASN A 136 16.36 3.80 -2.37
CA ASN A 136 15.20 3.78 -1.47
C ASN A 136 14.73 2.35 -1.20
N LEU A 137 14.67 1.48 -2.21
CA LEU A 137 14.33 0.07 -2.05
C LEU A 137 15.30 -0.66 -1.13
N LYS A 138 16.61 -0.45 -1.33
CA LYS A 138 17.67 -1.03 -0.46
C LYS A 138 17.52 -0.55 0.98
N LYS A 139 17.31 0.74 1.17
CA LYS A 139 17.14 1.34 2.50
C LYS A 139 15.93 0.79 3.23
N LEU A 140 14.80 0.67 2.54
CA LEU A 140 13.57 0.12 3.11
C LEU A 140 13.72 -1.37 3.46
N SER A 141 14.35 -2.15 2.58
CA SER A 141 14.63 -3.55 2.84
C SER A 141 15.56 -3.73 4.04
N ALA A 142 16.63 -2.94 4.12
CA ALA A 142 17.57 -2.95 5.26
C ALA A 142 16.89 -2.54 6.58
N ALA A 143 15.84 -1.73 6.52
CA ALA A 143 15.02 -1.36 7.68
C ALA A 143 13.99 -2.43 8.08
N GLY A 144 13.98 -3.59 7.41
CA GLY A 144 13.10 -4.72 7.74
C GLY A 144 11.76 -4.74 6.99
N ASN A 145 11.57 -3.88 5.99
CA ASN A 145 10.38 -3.95 5.15
C ASN A 145 10.53 -5.05 4.09
N HIS A 146 9.42 -5.71 3.76
CA HIS A 146 9.35 -6.76 2.75
C HIS A 146 9.00 -6.16 1.39
N ILE A 147 9.97 -6.09 0.49
CA ILE A 147 9.75 -5.61 -0.86
C ILE A 147 9.17 -6.74 -1.71
N ILE A 148 7.99 -6.51 -2.26
CA ILE A 148 7.37 -7.40 -3.25
C ILE A 148 7.83 -6.93 -4.62
N GLU A 149 8.78 -7.68 -5.20
CA GLU A 149 9.40 -7.33 -6.47
C GLU A 149 8.37 -7.13 -7.58
N PRO A 150 8.44 -6.00 -8.33
CA PRO A 150 7.57 -5.81 -9.48
C PRO A 150 7.93 -6.76 -10.61
N GLN A 151 6.94 -7.05 -11.46
CA GLN A 151 7.11 -7.89 -12.63
C GLN A 151 7.66 -7.09 -13.82
N SER A 152 8.22 -7.82 -14.79
CA SER A 152 8.47 -7.33 -16.14
C SER A 152 7.24 -7.60 -17.01
N GLY A 153 6.99 -6.71 -17.98
CA GLY A 153 5.89 -6.81 -18.92
C GLY A 153 5.47 -5.47 -19.46
N PHE A 154 4.36 -5.44 -20.19
CA PHE A 154 3.80 -4.20 -20.72
C PHE A 154 3.35 -3.27 -19.59
N LEU A 155 3.83 -2.03 -19.67
CA LEU A 155 3.49 -0.94 -18.76
C LEU A 155 2.40 -0.05 -19.37
N ALA A 156 1.76 0.78 -18.55
CA ALA A 156 0.73 1.71 -19.03
C ALA A 156 1.27 2.73 -20.05
N SER A 157 2.57 3.00 -20.03
CA SER A 157 3.27 3.82 -21.01
C SER A 157 3.36 3.18 -22.42
N GLY A 158 3.05 1.89 -22.54
CA GLY A 158 3.25 1.10 -23.76
C GLY A 158 4.66 0.52 -23.92
N LEU A 159 5.54 0.80 -22.96
CA LEU A 159 6.88 0.22 -22.91
C LEU A 159 6.85 -1.16 -22.25
N ASP A 160 7.83 -2.00 -22.54
CA ASP A 160 8.00 -3.30 -21.91
C ASP A 160 9.24 -3.27 -20.99
N GLY A 161 9.05 -3.64 -19.73
CA GLY A 161 10.14 -3.64 -18.77
C GLY A 161 9.69 -3.91 -17.35
N LYS A 162 10.64 -3.84 -16.40
CA LYS A 162 10.40 -4.06 -14.98
C LYS A 162 9.83 -2.79 -14.35
N GLY A 163 8.76 -2.93 -13.57
CA GLY A 163 8.11 -1.82 -12.87
C GLY A 163 6.62 -2.06 -12.63
N ARG A 164 6.06 -3.06 -13.30
CA ARG A 164 4.66 -3.48 -13.15
C ARG A 164 4.44 -4.14 -11.79
N MET A 165 3.49 -3.63 -11.01
CA MET A 165 3.14 -4.23 -9.72
C MET A 165 2.84 -5.72 -9.87
N GLU A 166 3.32 -6.51 -8.92
CA GLU A 166 3.04 -7.95 -8.83
C GLU A 166 1.53 -8.24 -8.91
N GLU A 167 1.15 -9.40 -9.37
CA GLU A 167 -0.24 -9.79 -9.53
C GLU A 167 -0.93 -9.95 -8.15
N PRO A 168 -2.21 -9.51 -8.05
CA PRO A 168 -2.96 -9.54 -6.80
C PRO A 168 -2.96 -10.90 -6.10
N ASP A 169 -3.16 -11.98 -6.83
CA ASP A 169 -3.22 -13.32 -6.26
C ASP A 169 -1.89 -13.75 -5.64
N LYS A 170 -0.76 -13.35 -6.24
CA LYS A 170 0.56 -13.62 -5.68
C LYS A 170 0.81 -12.78 -4.44
N ILE A 171 0.44 -11.48 -4.46
CA ILE A 171 0.56 -10.60 -3.29
C ILE A 171 -0.23 -11.20 -2.12
N VAL A 172 -1.49 -11.58 -2.36
CA VAL A 172 -2.36 -12.18 -1.33
C VAL A 172 -1.75 -13.49 -0.79
N ARG A 173 -1.19 -14.32 -1.68
CA ARG A 173 -0.51 -15.55 -1.29
C ARG A 173 0.70 -15.26 -0.39
N MET A 174 1.58 -14.33 -0.78
CA MET A 174 2.76 -13.95 0.01
C MET A 174 2.37 -13.48 1.42
N ILE A 175 1.32 -12.64 1.54
CA ILE A 175 0.80 -12.23 2.84
C ILE A 175 0.27 -13.43 3.63
N SER A 176 -0.43 -14.35 2.98
CA SER A 176 -1.01 -15.53 3.63
C SER A 176 0.05 -16.54 4.10
N GLU A 177 1.14 -16.67 3.37
CA GLU A 177 2.25 -17.55 3.72
C GLU A 177 3.12 -16.99 4.86
N TRP A 178 3.06 -15.68 5.08
CA TRP A 178 3.73 -15.03 6.22
C TRP A 178 3.13 -15.42 7.57
N PHE A 179 1.81 -15.63 7.62
CA PHE A 179 1.06 -15.98 8.84
C PHE A 179 0.82 -17.48 8.97
#